data_ca6046f880979e76f14a6c2c38869cd4
#
_entry.id   ca6046f880979e76f14a6c2c38869cd4
#
_cell.length_a   1.000
_cell.length_b   1.000
_cell.length_c   1.000
_cell.angle_alpha   90.00
_cell.angle_beta   90.00
_cell.angle_gamma   90.00
#
_symmetry.space_group_name_H-M   'P 1'
#
loop_
_entity.id
_entity.type
_entity.pdbx_description
1 polymer ?
#
loop_
_entity_poly.entity_id
_entity_poly.type
_entity_poly.pdbx_seq_one_letter_code
_entity_poly.pdbx_strand_id
1 'polypeptide(L)'
;MHAFGSCTKCVHMFSFEYNHFCLILSSKSKTKMDKDLFKTIDTAIREEHLYAKTNLLREDIMKRFHIGRHHLNDQLNTFADGMSFPQYINSIRMEIVYDLLTNHPEMTIADIALEVGFTAPNLRTQFKRCYGITPAEYRAGLTATDDEEE
;
A
#
# COMPACT_ATOMS: atom_id res chain seq x y z
N MET A 1 7.97 18.57 -21.02
CA MET A 1 8.38 17.20 -21.33
C MET A 1 9.48 16.80 -20.36
N HIS A 2 9.12 16.26 -19.21
CA HIS A 2 10.09 15.58 -18.36
C HIS A 2 9.51 14.21 -18.01
N ALA A 3 10.22 13.20 -18.46
CA ALA A 3 9.91 11.81 -18.34
C ALA A 3 9.82 11.40 -16.85
N PHE A 4 8.64 10.98 -16.42
CA PHE A 4 8.47 10.23 -15.20
C PHE A 4 9.24 8.92 -15.37
N GLY A 5 10.41 8.87 -14.75
CA GLY A 5 11.23 7.68 -14.69
C GLY A 5 10.45 6.59 -13.95
N SER A 6 10.07 5.59 -14.70
CA SER A 6 9.23 4.48 -14.30
C SER A 6 9.88 3.64 -13.20
N CYS A 7 9.43 3.81 -11.98
CA CYS A 7 9.41 2.68 -11.06
C CYS A 7 8.17 1.85 -11.43
N THR A 8 8.34 0.97 -12.42
CA THR A 8 7.26 0.14 -13.00
C THR A 8 6.53 -0.74 -11.98
N LYS A 9 7.07 -0.91 -10.77
CA LYS A 9 6.42 -1.66 -9.69
C LYS A 9 5.48 -0.82 -8.83
N CYS A 10 5.69 0.51 -8.74
CA CYS A 10 4.83 1.38 -7.96
C CYS A 10 3.71 2.02 -8.80
N VAL A 11 3.98 2.29 -10.08
CA VAL A 11 2.97 2.88 -10.99
C VAL A 11 1.84 1.88 -11.29
N HIS A 12 2.11 0.56 -11.27
CA HIS A 12 1.07 -0.46 -11.42
C HIS A 12 0.13 -0.58 -10.21
N MET A 13 0.50 -0.01 -9.05
CA MET A 13 -0.39 0.01 -7.88
C MET A 13 -1.37 1.17 -7.89
N PHE A 14 -1.13 2.19 -8.71
CA PHE A 14 -1.95 3.41 -8.77
C PHE A 14 -3.13 3.34 -9.72
N SER A 15 -3.12 2.40 -10.66
CA SER A 15 -4.23 2.18 -11.60
C SER A 15 -5.05 0.96 -11.20
N PHE A 16 -5.25 0.74 -9.91
CA PHE A 16 -6.13 -0.30 -9.44
C PHE A 16 -7.57 0.22 -9.33
N GLU A 17 -8.18 0.43 -10.46
CA GLU A 17 -9.61 0.22 -10.54
C GLU A 17 -9.92 -1.19 -10.05
N TYR A 18 -10.74 -1.28 -9.02
CA TYR A 18 -11.19 -2.47 -8.28
C TYR A 18 -11.82 -3.56 -9.16
N ASN A 19 -11.69 -3.47 -10.49
CA ASN A 19 -12.49 -4.23 -11.43
C ASN A 19 -11.75 -5.01 -12.53
N HIS A 20 -10.43 -5.13 -12.51
CA HIS A 20 -9.75 -5.81 -13.64
C HIS A 20 -8.72 -6.85 -13.25
N PHE A 21 -9.08 -7.73 -12.29
CA PHE A 21 -8.35 -8.98 -12.12
C PHE A 21 -9.28 -10.17 -12.21
N CYS A 22 -9.82 -10.34 -13.39
CA CYS A 22 -10.54 -11.56 -13.76
C CYS A 22 -9.95 -12.03 -15.08
N LEU A 23 -9.15 -13.10 -15.03
CA LEU A 23 -8.96 -14.11 -16.05
C LEU A 23 -7.56 -14.74 -15.99
N ILE A 24 -7.40 -15.79 -15.20
CA ILE A 24 -6.74 -17.02 -15.64
C ILE A 24 -7.41 -18.19 -14.92
N LEU A 25 -8.06 -19.02 -15.71
CA LEU A 25 -8.80 -20.20 -15.32
C LEU A 25 -7.85 -21.36 -15.02
N SER A 26 -7.95 -21.99 -13.85
CA SER A 26 -8.11 -23.43 -13.69
C SER A 26 -7.68 -23.89 -12.29
N SER A 27 -8.64 -23.94 -11.42
CA SER A 27 -8.88 -24.80 -10.25
C SER A 27 -9.88 -24.08 -9.32
N LYS A 28 -11.13 -24.16 -9.73
CA LYS A 28 -12.19 -23.20 -9.37
C LYS A 28 -12.73 -23.19 -7.92
N SER A 29 -12.27 -24.05 -7.03
CA SER A 29 -12.80 -24.04 -5.64
C SER A 29 -11.76 -23.62 -4.61
N LYS A 30 -10.52 -24.04 -4.72
CA LYS A 30 -9.44 -23.67 -3.80
C LYS A 30 -9.06 -22.20 -3.95
N THR A 31 -8.95 -21.72 -5.19
CA THR A 31 -8.63 -20.31 -5.51
C THR A 31 -9.68 -19.32 -5.06
N LYS A 32 -10.95 -19.68 -5.02
CA LYS A 32 -12.00 -18.78 -4.53
C LYS A 32 -11.90 -18.58 -3.02
N MET A 33 -11.74 -19.66 -2.27
CA MET A 33 -11.61 -19.64 -0.82
C MET A 33 -10.32 -18.93 -0.40
N ASP A 34 -9.23 -19.14 -1.13
CA ASP A 34 -7.94 -18.47 -0.92
C ASP A 34 -8.04 -16.94 -1.20
N LYS A 35 -8.76 -16.54 -2.24
CA LYS A 35 -9.02 -15.13 -2.56
C LYS A 35 -9.87 -14.44 -1.49
N ASP A 36 -10.91 -15.13 -1.00
CA ASP A 36 -11.78 -14.60 0.05
C ASP A 36 -11.01 -14.44 1.37
N LEU A 37 -10.11 -15.37 1.69
CA LEU A 37 -9.23 -15.29 2.85
C LEU A 37 -8.25 -14.11 2.72
N PHE A 38 -7.59 -13.95 1.56
CA PHE A 38 -6.69 -12.82 1.33
C PHE A 38 -7.42 -11.48 1.47
N LYS A 39 -8.60 -11.37 0.87
CA LYS A 39 -9.44 -10.18 1.01
C LYS A 39 -9.81 -9.88 2.47
N THR A 40 -10.14 -10.92 3.24
CA THR A 40 -10.44 -10.76 4.67
C THR A 40 -9.23 -10.26 5.45
N ILE A 41 -8.03 -10.76 5.15
CA ILE A 41 -6.78 -10.31 5.76
C ILE A 41 -6.49 -8.86 5.38
N ASP A 42 -6.58 -8.50 4.10
CA ASP A 42 -6.37 -7.14 3.60
C ASP A 42 -7.35 -6.14 4.23
N THR A 43 -8.63 -6.48 4.23
CA THR A 43 -9.68 -5.67 4.87
C THR A 43 -9.39 -5.44 6.36
N ALA A 44 -9.04 -6.48 7.11
CA ALA A 44 -8.71 -6.35 8.53
C ALA A 44 -7.47 -5.48 8.76
N ILE A 45 -6.45 -5.60 7.92
CA ILE A 45 -5.25 -4.76 8.02
C ILE A 45 -5.60 -3.28 7.81
N ARG A 46 -6.49 -2.97 6.87
CA ARG A 46 -6.91 -1.61 6.54
C ARG A 46 -7.90 -1.03 7.55
N GLU A 47 -9.00 -1.73 7.82
CA GLU A 47 -10.10 -1.23 8.66
C GLU A 47 -9.70 -1.12 10.14
N GLU A 48 -8.86 -2.02 10.63
CA GLU A 48 -8.39 -1.98 12.01
C GLU A 48 -7.07 -1.22 12.18
N HIS A 49 -6.62 -0.54 11.13
CA HIS A 49 -5.37 0.23 11.12
C HIS A 49 -4.16 -0.58 11.62
N LEU A 50 -4.13 -1.89 11.33
CA LEU A 50 -3.01 -2.74 11.75
C LEU A 50 -1.70 -2.31 11.10
N TYR A 51 -1.76 -1.74 9.91
CA TYR A 51 -0.60 -1.14 9.23
C TYR A 51 0.09 -0.04 10.05
N ALA A 52 -0.65 0.69 10.89
CA ALA A 52 -0.11 1.75 11.74
C ALA A 52 0.79 1.22 12.89
N LYS A 53 0.66 -0.06 13.23
CA LYS A 53 1.52 -0.68 14.24
C LYS A 53 2.95 -0.77 13.75
N THR A 54 3.87 -0.07 14.42
CA THR A 54 5.30 -0.06 14.07
C THR A 54 5.92 -1.46 14.06
N ASN A 55 5.45 -2.35 14.95
CA ASN A 55 5.95 -3.70 15.15
C ASN A 55 4.96 -4.77 14.70
N LEU A 56 4.19 -4.53 13.64
CA LEU A 56 3.31 -5.57 13.10
C LEU A 56 4.15 -6.71 12.53
N LEU A 57 4.05 -7.85 13.14
CA LEU A 57 4.74 -9.06 12.70
C LEU A 57 3.79 -9.96 11.88
N ARG A 58 4.39 -10.71 10.97
CA ARG A 58 3.67 -11.77 10.23
C ARG A 58 2.97 -12.75 11.15
N GLU A 59 3.61 -13.06 12.27
CA GLU A 59 3.12 -13.97 13.31
C GLU A 59 1.80 -13.49 13.94
N ASP A 60 1.55 -12.18 14.00
CA ASP A 60 0.30 -11.61 14.52
C ASP A 60 -0.86 -11.93 13.57
N ILE A 61 -0.64 -11.79 12.27
CA ILE A 61 -1.62 -12.16 11.24
C ILE A 61 -1.85 -13.67 11.22
N MET A 62 -0.77 -14.46 11.28
CA MET A 62 -0.87 -15.92 11.30
C MET A 62 -1.71 -16.43 12.50
N LYS A 63 -1.48 -15.88 13.68
CA LYS A 63 -2.24 -16.22 14.90
C LYS A 63 -3.71 -15.80 14.78
N ARG A 64 -3.95 -14.60 14.28
CA ARG A 64 -5.30 -14.04 14.16
C ARG A 64 -6.18 -14.81 13.21
N PHE A 65 -5.65 -15.19 12.05
CA PHE A 65 -6.40 -15.88 11.00
C PHE A 65 -6.20 -17.41 11.03
N HIS A 66 -5.48 -17.93 12.02
CA HIS A 66 -5.19 -19.36 12.19
C HIS A 66 -4.58 -20.00 10.94
N ILE A 67 -3.66 -19.29 10.27
CA ILE A 67 -2.98 -19.73 9.04
C ILE A 67 -1.52 -20.01 9.28
N GLY A 68 -0.95 -20.99 8.56
CA GLY A 68 0.46 -21.29 8.59
C GLY A 68 1.30 -20.33 7.72
N ARG A 69 2.62 -20.28 7.98
CA ARG A 69 3.56 -19.45 7.22
C ARG A 69 3.51 -19.69 5.72
N HIS A 70 3.47 -20.96 5.32
CA HIS A 70 3.40 -21.32 3.89
C HIS A 70 2.13 -20.77 3.24
N HIS A 71 0.99 -20.93 3.90
CA HIS A 71 -0.27 -20.44 3.38
C HIS A 71 -0.26 -18.91 3.22
N LEU A 72 0.23 -18.16 4.22
CA LEU A 72 0.35 -16.71 4.10
C LEU A 72 1.31 -16.30 2.96
N ASN A 73 2.44 -16.98 2.81
CA ASN A 73 3.35 -16.72 1.70
C ASN A 73 2.71 -17.03 0.34
N ASP A 74 1.95 -18.11 0.21
CA ASP A 74 1.23 -18.46 -1.00
C ASP A 74 0.16 -17.41 -1.33
N GLN A 75 -0.54 -16.87 -0.32
CA GLN A 75 -1.46 -15.76 -0.47
C GLN A 75 -0.75 -14.51 -1.03
N LEU A 76 0.38 -14.11 -0.43
CA LEU A 76 1.16 -12.96 -0.89
C LEU A 76 1.75 -13.17 -2.27
N ASN A 77 2.22 -14.38 -2.60
CA ASN A 77 2.73 -14.69 -3.93
C ASN A 77 1.64 -14.62 -5.00
N THR A 78 0.42 -15.02 -4.65
CA THR A 78 -0.68 -15.12 -5.62
C THR A 78 -1.41 -13.79 -5.79
N PHE A 79 -1.61 -13.03 -4.71
CA PHE A 79 -2.50 -11.87 -4.68
C PHE A 79 -1.79 -10.54 -4.40
N ALA A 80 -0.51 -10.56 -4.05
CA ALA A 80 0.32 -9.38 -3.79
C ALA A 80 1.65 -9.41 -4.57
N ASP A 81 1.63 -9.88 -5.82
CA ASP A 81 2.75 -9.86 -6.76
C ASP A 81 4.06 -10.44 -6.20
N GLY A 82 3.97 -11.44 -5.33
CA GLY A 82 5.14 -12.07 -4.72
C GLY A 82 5.84 -11.21 -3.66
N MET A 83 5.18 -10.19 -3.15
CA MET A 83 5.74 -9.35 -2.09
C MET A 83 5.95 -10.14 -0.81
N SER A 84 7.04 -9.86 -0.11
CA SER A 84 7.19 -10.28 1.29
C SER A 84 6.19 -9.54 2.18
N PHE A 85 5.85 -10.11 3.33
CA PHE A 85 4.90 -9.48 4.25
C PHE A 85 5.27 -8.03 4.63
N PRO A 86 6.53 -7.69 4.97
CA PRO A 86 6.91 -6.29 5.22
C PRO A 86 6.74 -5.37 4.01
N GLN A 87 7.02 -5.87 2.80
CA GLN A 87 6.81 -5.10 1.57
C GLN A 87 5.33 -4.83 1.33
N TYR A 88 4.48 -5.83 1.56
CA TYR A 88 3.04 -5.71 1.44
C TYR A 88 2.46 -4.70 2.45
N ILE A 89 2.87 -4.74 3.72
CA ILE A 89 2.45 -3.73 4.70
C ILE A 89 2.94 -2.33 4.32
N ASN A 90 4.18 -2.21 3.85
CA ASN A 90 4.71 -0.92 3.41
C ASN A 90 3.99 -0.38 2.17
N SER A 91 3.52 -1.25 1.27
CA SER A 91 2.71 -0.80 0.12
C SER A 91 1.38 -0.21 0.57
N ILE A 92 0.68 -0.86 1.50
CA ILE A 92 -0.55 -0.32 2.09
C ILE A 92 -0.29 1.04 2.76
N ARG A 93 0.79 1.16 3.54
CA ARG A 93 1.17 2.43 4.16
C ARG A 93 1.40 3.54 3.13
N MET A 94 2.06 3.23 2.01
CA MET A 94 2.32 4.21 0.95
C MET A 94 1.05 4.66 0.23
N GLU A 95 0.09 3.77 0.01
CA GLU A 95 -1.23 4.12 -0.53
C GLU A 95 -1.94 5.13 0.38
N ILE A 96 -1.95 4.87 1.69
CA ILE A 96 -2.58 5.75 2.68
C ILE A 96 -1.83 7.09 2.79
N VAL A 97 -0.50 7.07 2.77
CA VAL A 97 0.31 8.32 2.74
C VAL A 97 -0.06 9.18 1.54
N TYR A 98 -0.19 8.58 0.38
CA TYR A 98 -0.57 9.30 -0.83
C TYR A 98 -1.96 9.93 -0.70
N ASP A 99 -2.93 9.16 -0.22
CA ASP A 99 -4.28 9.64 0.02
C ASP A 99 -4.31 10.81 1.03
N LEU A 100 -3.60 10.68 2.14
CA LEU A 100 -3.48 11.73 3.15
C LEU A 100 -2.77 12.99 2.63
N LEU A 101 -1.74 12.84 1.80
CA LEU A 101 -1.05 13.99 1.19
C LEU A 101 -1.95 14.74 0.22
N THR A 102 -2.84 14.04 -0.47
CA THR A 102 -3.73 14.59 -1.50
C THR A 102 -4.97 15.23 -0.88
N ASN A 103 -5.63 14.52 0.06
CA ASN A 103 -6.94 14.90 0.57
C ASN A 103 -6.89 15.65 1.92
N HIS A 104 -5.74 15.69 2.59
CA HIS A 104 -5.55 16.30 3.89
C HIS A 104 -4.38 17.29 3.90
N PRO A 105 -4.50 18.44 3.20
CA PRO A 105 -3.44 19.44 3.12
C PRO A 105 -3.10 20.05 4.48
N GLU A 106 -4.03 20.01 5.45
CA GLU A 106 -3.86 20.50 6.83
C GLU A 106 -2.90 19.63 7.67
N MET A 107 -2.75 18.35 7.34
CA MET A 107 -1.85 17.44 8.08
C MET A 107 -0.39 17.72 7.75
N THR A 108 0.46 17.76 8.77
CA THR A 108 1.90 17.84 8.53
C THR A 108 2.46 16.48 8.05
N ILE A 109 3.59 16.50 7.34
CA ILE A 109 4.26 15.26 6.92
C ILE A 109 4.67 14.40 8.13
N ALA A 110 4.93 15.03 9.28
CA ALA A 110 5.26 14.33 10.52
C ALA A 110 4.02 13.61 11.08
N ASP A 111 2.85 14.25 11.06
CA ASP A 111 1.60 13.66 11.52
C ASP A 111 1.20 12.48 10.63
N ILE A 112 1.30 12.64 9.30
CA ILE A 112 1.07 11.55 8.35
C ILE A 112 2.02 10.37 8.61
N ALA A 113 3.29 10.64 8.91
CA ALA A 113 4.24 9.57 9.21
C ALA A 113 3.81 8.79 10.47
N LEU A 114 3.38 9.49 11.52
CA LEU A 114 2.89 8.86 12.76
C LEU A 114 1.63 8.04 12.50
N GLU A 115 0.70 8.56 11.72
CA GLU A 115 -0.57 7.88 11.37
C GLU A 115 -0.34 6.52 10.70
N VAL A 116 0.67 6.43 9.84
CA VAL A 116 0.99 5.17 9.15
C VAL A 116 2.06 4.32 9.84
N GLY A 117 2.48 4.69 11.05
CA GLY A 117 3.47 3.94 11.82
C GLY A 117 4.91 4.08 11.31
N PHE A 118 5.24 5.20 10.66
CA PHE A 118 6.59 5.57 10.28
C PHE A 118 7.15 6.69 11.15
N THR A 119 8.48 6.84 11.13
CA THR A 119 9.11 8.11 11.50
C THR A 119 9.16 9.02 10.27
N ALA A 120 9.16 10.34 10.46
CA ALA A 120 9.20 11.29 9.35
C ALA A 120 10.41 11.08 8.39
N PRO A 121 11.64 10.78 8.87
CA PRO A 121 12.75 10.44 7.99
C PRO A 121 12.51 9.16 7.18
N ASN A 122 11.92 8.12 7.81
CA ASN A 122 11.61 6.87 7.12
C ASN A 122 10.55 7.07 6.04
N LEU A 123 9.47 7.81 6.36
CA LEU A 123 8.45 8.16 5.38
C LEU A 123 9.06 8.85 4.15
N ARG A 124 9.90 9.88 4.34
CA ARG A 124 10.56 10.59 3.23
C ARG A 124 11.37 9.64 2.35
N THR A 125 12.15 8.75 2.98
CA THR A 125 12.98 7.78 2.25
C THR A 125 12.13 6.78 1.47
N GLN A 126 11.11 6.21 2.08
CA GLN A 126 10.23 5.23 1.45
C GLN A 126 9.40 5.87 0.32
N PHE A 127 8.84 7.06 0.56
CA PHE A 127 8.05 7.78 -0.44
C PHE A 127 8.90 8.15 -1.65
N LYS A 128 10.10 8.72 -1.43
CA LYS A 128 11.03 9.03 -2.52
C LYS A 128 11.44 7.78 -3.30
N ARG A 129 11.61 6.64 -2.62
CA ARG A 129 11.93 5.37 -3.29
C ARG A 129 10.76 4.87 -4.16
N CYS A 130 9.52 5.08 -3.72
CA CYS A 130 8.33 4.64 -4.44
C CYS A 130 7.94 5.58 -5.58
N TYR A 131 8.02 6.89 -5.36
CA TYR A 131 7.46 7.90 -6.27
C TYR A 131 8.52 8.77 -6.96
N GLY A 132 9.79 8.62 -6.60
CA GLY A 132 10.89 9.41 -7.17
C GLY A 132 11.06 10.82 -6.59
N ILE A 133 10.06 11.34 -5.90
CA ILE A 133 10.01 12.67 -5.29
C ILE A 133 9.74 12.57 -3.78
N THR A 134 10.03 13.62 -3.04
CA THR A 134 9.72 13.67 -1.61
C THR A 134 8.24 14.00 -1.36
N PRO A 135 7.68 13.66 -0.18
CA PRO A 135 6.31 14.05 0.18
C PRO A 135 6.06 15.56 0.11
N ALA A 136 7.09 16.36 0.43
CA ALA A 136 6.99 17.83 0.38
C ALA A 136 6.94 18.34 -1.06
N GLU A 137 7.77 17.80 -1.95
CA GLU A 137 7.75 18.12 -3.39
C GLU A 137 6.42 17.70 -4.04
N TYR A 138 5.90 16.53 -3.65
CA TYR A 138 4.59 16.08 -4.12
C TYR A 138 3.48 17.06 -3.74
N ARG A 139 3.43 17.47 -2.46
CA ARG A 139 2.42 18.42 -1.98
C ARG A 139 2.55 19.80 -2.64
N ALA A 140 3.77 20.30 -2.82
CA ALA A 140 4.01 21.56 -3.52
C ALA A 140 3.53 21.51 -4.98
N GLY A 141 3.65 20.35 -5.63
CA GLY A 141 3.12 20.15 -6.99
C GLY A 141 1.59 20.17 -7.06
N LEU A 142 0.88 19.73 -6.01
CA LEU A 142 -0.58 19.79 -5.94
C LEU A 142 -1.08 21.25 -5.87
N THR A 143 -0.45 22.08 -5.03
CA THR A 143 -0.85 23.49 -4.87
C THR A 143 -0.57 24.35 -6.11
N ALA A 144 0.43 23.97 -6.91
CA ALA A 144 0.77 24.70 -8.13
C ALA A 144 -0.21 24.44 -9.30
N THR A 145 -0.98 23.36 -9.26
CA THR A 145 -1.99 23.05 -10.29
C THR A 145 -3.34 23.70 -10.05
N ASP A 146 -3.63 24.06 -8.80
CA ASP A 146 -4.91 24.71 -8.44
C ASP A 146 -4.94 26.20 -8.81
N ASP A 147 -3.76 26.81 -9.06
CA ASP A 147 -3.65 28.23 -9.42
C ASP A 147 -3.74 28.49 -10.94
N GLU A 148 -3.83 27.47 -11.79
CA GLU A 148 -3.90 27.60 -13.26
C GLU A 148 -5.33 27.45 -13.85
N GLU A 149 -6.36 27.24 -13.03
CA GLU A 149 -7.76 27.08 -13.47
C GLU A 149 -8.69 28.27 -13.10
N GLU A 150 -8.17 29.51 -13.01
CA GLU A 150 -9.00 30.73 -12.97
C GLU A 150 -8.94 31.55 -14.26
#